data_1ff3bd87569c7bfbbc7d8e7b85438d9f
#
_entry.id   1ff3bd87569c7bfbbc7d8e7b85438d9f
#
_cell.length_a   1.000
_cell.length_b   1.000
_cell.length_c   1.000
_cell.angle_alpha   90.00
_cell.angle_beta   90.00
_cell.angle_gamma   90.00
#
_symmetry.space_group_name_H-M   'P 1'
#
loop_
_entity.id
_entity.type
_entity.pdbx_description
1 polymer ?
#
loop_
_entity_poly.entity_id
_entity_poly.type
_entity_poly.pdbx_seq_one_letter_code
_entity_poly.pdbx_strand_id
1 'polypeptide(L)'
;MMTRTLACLIAAALAGAGSAPAQTGLGLKGGFSYGNVSNRGVLPGNLKERTGFALGLGAGTGRNILGFGIEALYAQRGVTGASGPDERKLDYADVPVFVRVLFPSPGVAPYAYAGPQLSFELRCRAGSSPCPDTNRPSTSYAAVIGGGARLGATSAFTIEGRYIYGLTDLKLSTITSSESYKTRSFMILAGWAF
;
A
#
# COMPACT_ATOMS: atom_id res chain seq x y z
N MET A 1 23.90 -8.13 4.67
CA MET A 1 23.49 -8.78 5.91
C MET A 1 22.01 -8.54 6.26
N MET A 2 21.34 -7.52 5.73
CA MET A 2 19.92 -7.17 6.02
C MET A 2 18.86 -8.12 5.43
N THR A 3 19.16 -8.87 4.37
CA THR A 3 18.18 -9.74 3.70
C THR A 3 17.81 -11.00 4.49
N ARG A 4 18.69 -11.50 5.33
CA ARG A 4 18.42 -12.71 6.15
C ARG A 4 17.54 -12.44 7.36
N THR A 5 17.61 -11.24 7.93
CA THR A 5 16.79 -10.83 9.11
C THR A 5 15.32 -10.60 8.74
N LEU A 6 15.04 -10.09 7.54
CA LEU A 6 13.68 -9.84 7.08
C LEU A 6 12.92 -11.15 6.82
N ALA A 7 13.60 -12.16 6.25
CA ALA A 7 13.02 -13.48 6.01
C ALA A 7 12.67 -14.21 7.32
N CYS A 8 13.47 -14.07 8.37
CA CYS A 8 13.18 -14.67 9.68
C CYS A 8 11.99 -14.01 10.39
N LEU A 9 11.78 -12.71 10.24
CA LEU A 9 10.64 -12.01 10.83
C LEU A 9 9.31 -12.41 10.17
N ILE A 10 9.30 -12.61 8.87
CA ILE A 10 8.11 -13.09 8.13
C ILE A 10 7.80 -14.55 8.50
N ALA A 11 8.82 -15.39 8.63
CA ALA A 11 8.66 -16.79 9.04
C ALA A 11 8.19 -16.93 10.50
N ALA A 12 8.64 -16.07 11.41
CA ALA A 12 8.22 -16.06 12.81
C ALA A 12 6.75 -15.61 12.97
N ALA A 13 6.28 -14.68 12.15
CA ALA A 13 4.88 -14.25 12.14
C ALA A 13 3.93 -15.36 11.65
N LEU A 14 4.40 -16.25 10.79
CA LEU A 14 3.65 -17.41 10.28
C LEU A 14 3.64 -18.60 11.27
N ALA A 15 4.67 -18.74 12.08
CA ALA A 15 4.81 -19.86 13.04
C ALA A 15 4.04 -19.66 14.35
N GLY A 16 3.60 -18.43 14.66
CA GLY A 16 2.84 -18.09 15.88
C GLY A 16 1.34 -18.41 15.84
N ALA A 17 0.82 -19.03 14.79
CA ALA A 17 -0.59 -19.38 14.63
C ALA A 17 -0.97 -20.66 15.39
N GLY A 18 -0.70 -20.71 16.70
CA GLY A 18 -1.16 -21.78 17.59
C GLY A 18 -2.65 -21.69 17.87
N SER A 19 -3.38 -22.71 17.47
CA SER A 19 -4.66 -23.29 17.94
C SER A 19 -5.61 -22.43 18.79
N ALA A 20 -6.17 -21.37 18.21
CA ALA A 20 -7.48 -20.86 18.60
C ALA A 20 -8.34 -20.80 17.33
N PRO A 21 -9.69 -20.93 17.40
CA PRO A 21 -10.55 -20.77 16.25
C PRO A 21 -10.70 -19.29 15.88
N ALA A 22 -9.59 -18.63 15.67
CA ALA A 22 -9.51 -17.36 15.01
C ALA A 22 -9.52 -17.68 13.52
N GLN A 23 -10.41 -17.08 12.73
CA GLN A 23 -10.35 -17.18 11.28
C GLN A 23 -9.03 -16.56 10.81
N THR A 24 -7.99 -17.34 10.82
CA THR A 24 -6.71 -16.99 10.22
C THR A 24 -6.85 -17.26 8.75
N GLY A 25 -6.84 -16.23 7.92
CA GLY A 25 -6.95 -16.36 6.48
C GLY A 25 -5.69 -15.85 5.81
N LEU A 26 -5.19 -16.61 4.84
CA LEU A 26 -4.26 -16.12 3.83
C LEU A 26 -5.07 -15.63 2.64
N GLY A 27 -4.55 -14.66 1.91
CA GLY A 27 -5.25 -14.15 0.74
C GLY A 27 -4.31 -13.54 -0.28
N LEU A 28 -4.77 -13.58 -1.53
CA LEU A 28 -4.17 -12.89 -2.66
C LEU A 28 -5.00 -11.65 -2.96
N LYS A 29 -4.35 -10.55 -3.31
CA LYS A 29 -5.03 -9.31 -3.73
C LYS A 29 -4.36 -8.73 -4.96
N GLY A 30 -5.18 -8.14 -5.84
CA GLY A 30 -4.69 -7.42 -7.00
C GLY A 30 -5.67 -6.34 -7.42
N GLY A 31 -5.18 -5.31 -8.08
CA GLY A 31 -6.02 -4.22 -8.54
C GLY A 31 -5.26 -3.03 -9.06
N PHE A 32 -5.89 -1.87 -8.99
CA PHE A 32 -5.37 -0.62 -9.53
C PHE A 32 -4.95 0.34 -8.43
N SER A 33 -3.86 1.06 -8.68
CA SER A 33 -3.31 2.09 -7.81
C SER A 33 -3.34 3.43 -8.53
N TYR A 34 -3.86 4.44 -7.87
CA TYR A 34 -3.89 5.83 -8.33
C TYR A 34 -3.00 6.64 -7.40
N GLY A 35 -1.82 7.02 -7.88
CA GLY A 35 -0.86 7.82 -7.11
C GLY A 35 -1.06 9.31 -7.34
N ASN A 36 -0.95 10.10 -6.27
CA ASN A 36 -0.99 11.56 -6.31
C ASN A 36 0.04 12.14 -5.34
N VAL A 37 0.43 13.39 -5.58
CA VAL A 37 1.31 14.17 -4.69
C VAL A 37 0.52 15.36 -4.17
N SER A 38 0.58 15.63 -2.86
CA SER A 38 -0.04 16.84 -2.29
C SER A 38 0.68 18.10 -2.79
N ASN A 39 -0.03 19.22 -2.89
CA ASN A 39 0.44 20.52 -3.40
C ASN A 39 0.61 20.60 -4.93
N ARG A 40 -0.47 20.29 -5.67
CA ARG A 40 -0.52 20.45 -7.13
C ARG A 40 -0.30 21.88 -7.62
N GLY A 41 -0.47 22.90 -6.76
CA GLY A 41 -0.43 24.30 -7.17
C GLY A 41 0.97 24.89 -7.39
N VAL A 42 2.02 24.18 -6.98
CA VAL A 42 3.41 24.69 -7.02
C VAL A 42 4.28 23.94 -8.02
N LEU A 43 3.79 22.79 -8.53
CA LEU A 43 4.53 22.05 -9.55
C LEU A 43 4.29 22.66 -10.93
N PRO A 44 5.34 23.06 -11.66
CA PRO A 44 5.21 23.56 -13.02
C PRO A 44 4.77 22.43 -13.94
N GLY A 45 3.64 22.61 -14.60
CA GLY A 45 3.13 21.68 -15.61
C GLY A 45 1.86 20.93 -15.20
N ASN A 46 1.12 20.48 -16.18
CA ASN A 46 -0.10 19.67 -16.02
C ASN A 46 0.26 18.23 -15.62
N LEU A 47 0.74 18.00 -14.39
CA LEU A 47 1.03 16.69 -13.86
C LEU A 47 -0.28 15.92 -13.66
N LYS A 48 -0.42 14.78 -14.34
CA LYS A 48 -1.54 13.86 -14.20
C LYS A 48 -1.18 12.74 -13.24
N GLU A 49 -2.18 12.23 -12.56
CA GLU A 49 -2.06 11.03 -11.74
C GLU A 49 -1.66 9.84 -12.61
N ARG A 50 -0.74 9.03 -12.13
CA ARG A 50 -0.40 7.79 -12.79
C ARG A 50 -1.30 6.68 -12.27
N THR A 51 -1.99 6.02 -13.19
CA THR A 51 -2.64 4.73 -12.92
C THR A 51 -1.59 3.63 -13.00
N GLY A 52 -1.43 2.89 -11.93
CA GLY A 52 -0.59 1.70 -11.85
C GLY A 52 -1.39 0.49 -11.42
N PHE A 53 -0.72 -0.65 -11.28
CA PHE A 53 -1.32 -1.83 -10.67
C PHE A 53 -0.73 -2.10 -9.29
N ALA A 54 -1.46 -2.86 -8.48
CA ALA A 54 -0.99 -3.40 -7.21
C ALA A 54 -1.31 -4.89 -7.15
N LEU A 55 -0.38 -5.66 -6.58
CA LEU A 55 -0.51 -7.11 -6.41
C LEU A 55 0.16 -7.51 -5.10
N GLY A 56 -0.45 -8.42 -4.35
CA GLY A 56 0.17 -8.85 -3.11
C GLY A 56 -0.54 -9.97 -2.38
N LEU A 57 0.03 -10.29 -1.24
CA LEU A 57 -0.39 -11.33 -0.31
C LEU A 57 -0.78 -10.69 1.00
N GLY A 58 -1.75 -11.26 1.69
CA GLY A 58 -2.13 -10.84 3.01
C GLY A 58 -2.37 -12.03 3.94
N ALA A 59 -2.11 -11.79 5.21
CA ALA A 59 -2.48 -12.67 6.29
C ALA A 59 -3.27 -11.88 7.33
N GLY A 60 -4.28 -12.49 7.90
CA GLY A 60 -5.07 -11.83 8.93
C GLY A 60 -5.68 -12.80 9.90
N THR A 61 -5.92 -12.33 11.10
CA THR A 61 -6.61 -13.07 12.15
C THR A 61 -7.67 -12.19 12.76
N GLY A 62 -8.75 -12.77 13.26
CA GLY A 62 -9.80 -12.02 13.92
C GLY A 62 -10.77 -12.92 14.67
N ARG A 63 -11.32 -12.36 15.76
CA ARG A 63 -12.42 -12.98 16.49
C ARG A 63 -13.62 -12.05 16.40
N ASN A 64 -14.76 -12.60 15.98
CA ASN A 64 -16.02 -11.85 15.87
C ASN A 64 -15.90 -10.62 14.97
N ILE A 65 -15.89 -9.43 15.58
CA ILE A 65 -15.91 -8.13 14.91
C ILE A 65 -14.49 -7.60 14.66
N LEU A 66 -13.54 -7.88 15.57
CA LEU A 66 -12.19 -7.33 15.51
C LEU A 66 -11.20 -8.33 14.93
N GLY A 67 -10.31 -7.83 14.07
CA GLY A 67 -9.22 -8.59 13.48
C GLY A 67 -7.98 -7.73 13.27
N PHE A 68 -6.88 -8.41 13.06
CA PHE A 68 -5.59 -7.82 12.69
C PHE A 68 -5.17 -8.37 11.34
N GLY A 69 -4.46 -7.57 10.59
CA GLY A 69 -3.94 -8.00 9.29
C GLY A 69 -2.57 -7.41 9.01
N ILE A 70 -1.82 -8.15 8.22
CA ILE A 70 -0.57 -7.71 7.61
C ILE A 70 -0.59 -8.10 6.14
N GLU A 71 -0.08 -7.25 5.30
CA GLU A 71 0.01 -7.52 3.87
C GLU A 71 1.41 -7.19 3.35
N ALA A 72 1.76 -7.79 2.23
CA ALA A 72 2.91 -7.42 1.42
C ALA A 72 2.41 -7.18 0.00
N LEU A 73 2.53 -5.94 -0.48
CA LEU A 73 1.99 -5.51 -1.76
C LEU A 73 3.09 -4.88 -2.61
N TYR A 74 3.20 -5.31 -3.85
CA TYR A 74 3.87 -4.55 -4.88
C TYR A 74 2.88 -3.52 -5.43
N ALA A 75 3.27 -2.25 -5.51
CA ALA A 75 2.40 -1.19 -5.99
C ALA A 75 3.16 -0.20 -6.88
N GLN A 76 2.60 0.06 -8.05
CA GLN A 76 3.10 1.09 -8.95
C GLN A 76 2.40 2.41 -8.65
N ARG A 77 3.19 3.47 -8.46
CA ARG A 77 2.73 4.82 -8.19
C ARG A 77 3.51 5.82 -9.04
N GLY A 78 3.12 7.06 -8.99
CA GLY A 78 3.89 8.14 -9.62
C GLY A 78 3.01 9.22 -10.19
N VAL A 79 3.67 10.10 -10.95
CA VAL A 79 3.02 11.17 -11.70
C VAL A 79 3.47 11.09 -13.15
N THR A 80 2.57 11.38 -14.06
CA THR A 80 2.84 11.45 -15.51
C THR A 80 2.76 12.91 -15.92
N GLY A 81 3.85 13.46 -16.45
CA GLY A 81 3.87 14.79 -17.06
C GLY A 81 3.50 14.73 -18.54
N ALA A 82 3.04 15.85 -19.09
CA ALA A 82 2.61 15.94 -20.48
C ALA A 82 3.75 15.73 -21.50
N SER A 83 5.00 15.95 -21.14
CA SER A 83 6.19 15.70 -21.99
C SER A 83 7.48 15.89 -21.17
N GLY A 84 8.35 14.90 -21.15
CA GLY A 84 9.75 15.08 -20.74
C GLY A 84 10.13 14.57 -19.36
N PRO A 85 11.14 15.17 -18.71
CA PRO A 85 11.79 14.65 -17.50
C PRO A 85 10.91 14.66 -16.23
N ASP A 86 9.72 15.18 -16.31
CA ASP A 86 8.81 15.33 -15.16
C ASP A 86 7.98 14.06 -14.89
N GLU A 87 8.00 13.10 -15.79
CA GLU A 87 7.36 11.80 -15.55
C GLU A 87 8.17 11.01 -14.51
N ARG A 88 7.55 10.68 -13.39
CA ARG A 88 8.17 9.84 -12.35
C ARG A 88 7.37 8.57 -12.13
N LYS A 89 8.01 7.45 -12.42
CA LYS A 89 7.48 6.09 -12.18
C LYS A 89 8.17 5.54 -10.95
N LEU A 90 7.38 5.20 -9.95
CA LEU A 90 7.83 4.68 -8.66
C LEU A 90 7.17 3.32 -8.42
N ASP A 91 7.99 2.33 -8.14
CA ASP A 91 7.54 1.00 -7.76
C ASP A 91 7.88 0.78 -6.28
N TYR A 92 6.89 0.38 -5.50
CA TYR A 92 7.01 0.19 -4.06
C TYR A 92 6.69 -1.24 -3.64
N ALA A 93 7.38 -1.70 -2.59
CA ALA A 93 6.93 -2.78 -1.74
C ALA A 93 6.29 -2.17 -0.50
N ASP A 94 5.00 -2.36 -0.33
CA ASP A 94 4.22 -1.85 0.78
C ASP A 94 3.93 -2.95 1.79
N VAL A 95 4.14 -2.65 3.07
CA VAL A 95 3.84 -3.56 4.18
C VAL A 95 2.93 -2.84 5.17
N PRO A 96 1.61 -2.83 4.94
CA PRO A 96 0.65 -2.35 5.92
C PRO A 96 0.42 -3.38 7.03
N VAL A 97 0.28 -2.89 8.26
CA VAL A 97 -0.23 -3.61 9.43
C VAL A 97 -1.45 -2.85 9.90
N PHE A 98 -2.57 -3.52 10.09
CA PHE A 98 -3.83 -2.82 10.39
C PHE A 98 -4.74 -3.58 11.33
N VAL A 99 -5.58 -2.84 12.00
CA VAL A 99 -6.76 -3.34 12.72
C VAL A 99 -7.95 -3.28 11.78
N ARG A 100 -8.72 -4.36 11.75
CA ARG A 100 -9.92 -4.49 10.91
C ARG A 100 -11.15 -4.66 11.80
N VAL A 101 -12.21 -3.95 11.46
CA VAL A 101 -13.56 -4.13 12.01
C VAL A 101 -14.42 -4.77 10.94
N LEU A 102 -14.95 -5.95 11.22
CA LEU A 102 -15.87 -6.69 10.36
C LEU A 102 -17.29 -6.51 10.87
N PHE A 103 -18.22 -6.23 9.99
CA PHE A 103 -19.65 -6.15 10.29
C PHE A 103 -20.30 -7.44 9.79
N PRO A 104 -20.56 -8.43 10.68
CA PRO A 104 -21.10 -9.70 10.27
C PRO A 104 -22.48 -9.53 9.63
N SER A 105 -22.64 -10.05 8.43
CA SER A 105 -23.90 -10.03 7.70
C SER A 105 -23.99 -11.29 6.82
N PRO A 106 -25.17 -11.88 6.65
CA PRO A 106 -25.33 -13.06 5.79
C PRO A 106 -24.97 -12.75 4.34
N GLY A 107 -24.06 -13.54 3.79
CA GLY A 107 -23.63 -13.47 2.38
C GLY A 107 -22.60 -12.38 2.07
N VAL A 108 -22.78 -11.17 2.56
CA VAL A 108 -21.89 -10.03 2.33
C VAL A 108 -21.51 -9.41 3.66
N ALA A 109 -20.25 -9.46 4.04
CA ALA A 109 -19.75 -8.88 5.27
C ALA A 109 -18.90 -7.64 4.99
N PRO A 110 -19.43 -6.42 5.19
CA PRO A 110 -18.64 -5.21 5.09
C PRO A 110 -17.56 -5.15 6.15
N TYR A 111 -16.45 -4.49 5.84
CA TYR A 111 -15.37 -4.25 6.79
C TYR A 111 -14.69 -2.91 6.55
N ALA A 112 -14.10 -2.38 7.60
CA ALA A 112 -13.22 -1.23 7.55
C ALA A 112 -11.92 -1.56 8.29
N TYR A 113 -10.84 -0.89 7.93
CA TYR A 113 -9.56 -1.07 8.58
C TYR A 113 -8.72 0.20 8.54
N ALA A 114 -7.81 0.30 9.49
CA ALA A 114 -6.82 1.36 9.53
C ALA A 114 -5.53 0.87 10.20
N GLY A 115 -4.39 1.48 9.81
CA GLY A 115 -3.12 1.15 10.43
C GLY A 115 -1.92 1.85 9.81
N PRO A 116 -0.72 1.62 10.36
CA PRO A 116 0.53 2.06 9.78
C PRO A 116 0.93 1.22 8.57
N GLN A 117 1.69 1.83 7.68
CA GLN A 117 2.28 1.19 6.52
C GLN A 117 3.74 1.60 6.36
N LEU A 118 4.59 0.63 6.09
CA LEU A 118 5.95 0.81 5.60
C LEU A 118 5.96 0.64 4.08
N SER A 119 6.62 1.56 3.39
CA SER A 119 6.78 1.49 1.93
C SER A 119 8.26 1.56 1.59
N PHE A 120 8.74 0.57 0.86
CA PHE A 120 10.11 0.48 0.38
C PHE A 120 10.14 0.78 -1.11
N GLU A 121 10.91 1.78 -1.53
CA GLU A 121 11.10 2.07 -2.93
C GLU A 121 11.96 0.99 -3.58
N LEU A 122 11.41 0.27 -4.54
CA LEU A 122 12.10 -0.76 -5.30
C LEU A 122 12.75 -0.20 -6.56
N ARG A 123 12.08 0.77 -7.18
CA ARG A 123 12.54 1.37 -8.44
C ARG A 123 12.01 2.79 -8.58
N CYS A 124 12.87 3.68 -9.09
CA CYS A 124 12.47 5.00 -9.55
C CYS A 124 12.98 5.24 -10.97
N ARG A 125 12.10 5.77 -11.83
CA ARG A 125 12.46 6.24 -13.17
C ARG A 125 11.91 7.65 -13.40
N ALA A 126 12.77 8.49 -13.99
CA ALA A 126 12.41 9.82 -14.49
C ALA A 126 12.45 9.77 -16.02
N GLY A 127 11.31 9.73 -16.67
CA GLY A 127 11.22 9.43 -18.09
C GLY A 127 11.79 8.04 -18.42
N SER A 128 12.80 7.97 -19.27
CA SER A 128 13.51 6.75 -19.65
C SER A 128 14.71 6.42 -18.76
N SER A 129 15.19 7.35 -17.94
CA SER A 129 16.40 7.22 -17.12
C SER A 129 16.09 6.84 -15.68
N PRO A 130 17.01 6.13 -14.97
CA PRO A 130 16.90 5.98 -13.53
C PRO A 130 16.88 7.34 -12.83
N CYS A 131 16.15 7.45 -11.70
CA CYS A 131 16.23 8.67 -10.92
C CYS A 131 17.62 8.85 -10.32
N PRO A 132 18.16 10.08 -10.26
CA PRO A 132 19.42 10.31 -9.57
C PRO A 132 19.31 9.96 -8.08
N ASP A 133 20.34 9.27 -7.56
CA ASP A 133 20.40 8.76 -6.17
C ASP A 133 20.59 9.84 -5.10
N THR A 134 20.25 11.08 -5.37
CA THR A 134 20.47 12.19 -4.45
C THR A 134 19.44 12.19 -3.32
N ASN A 135 19.87 11.74 -2.12
CA ASN A 135 19.24 11.98 -0.82
C ASN A 135 17.74 11.64 -0.67
N ARG A 136 17.25 10.59 -1.32
CA ARG A 136 15.88 10.11 -1.10
C ARG A 136 15.85 8.98 -0.08
N PRO A 137 14.93 9.02 0.89
CA PRO A 137 14.74 7.88 1.78
C PRO A 137 14.18 6.70 0.97
N SER A 138 14.89 5.57 0.94
CA SER A 138 14.43 4.31 0.34
C SER A 138 13.23 3.70 1.10
N THR A 139 12.98 4.18 2.30
CA THR A 139 11.88 3.73 3.17
C THR A 139 11.02 4.92 3.56
N SER A 140 9.72 4.78 3.43
CA SER A 140 8.75 5.79 3.83
C SER A 140 7.67 5.22 4.73
N TYR A 141 7.15 6.06 5.61
CA TYR A 141 6.06 5.74 6.52
C TYR A 141 4.76 6.36 6.00
N ALA A 142 3.68 5.61 6.13
CA ALA A 142 2.35 6.06 5.75
C ALA A 142 1.31 5.56 6.75
N ALA A 143 0.14 6.17 6.74
CA ALA A 143 -1.07 5.64 7.33
C ALA A 143 -1.96 5.09 6.21
N VAL A 144 -2.56 3.94 6.43
CA VAL A 144 -3.55 3.35 5.54
C VAL A 144 -4.91 3.32 6.23
N ILE A 145 -5.93 3.72 5.50
CA ILE A 145 -7.33 3.53 5.86
C ILE A 145 -8.06 2.91 4.67
N GLY A 146 -8.92 1.96 4.92
CA GLY A 146 -9.67 1.31 3.86
C GLY A 146 -10.93 0.64 4.34
N GLY A 147 -11.69 0.17 3.38
CA GLY A 147 -12.90 -0.58 3.63
C GLY A 147 -13.31 -1.36 2.39
N GLY A 148 -14.15 -2.36 2.62
CA GLY A 148 -14.58 -3.25 1.56
C GLY A 148 -15.69 -4.16 1.98
N ALA A 149 -15.93 -5.14 1.15
CA ALA A 149 -16.89 -6.21 1.41
C ALA A 149 -16.26 -7.57 1.15
N ARG A 150 -16.57 -8.51 2.01
CA ARG A 150 -16.23 -9.91 1.90
C ARG A 150 -17.47 -10.68 1.46
N LEU A 151 -17.34 -11.46 0.41
CA LEU A 151 -18.39 -12.32 -0.17
C LEU A 151 -18.01 -13.78 0.06
N GLY A 152 -18.91 -14.54 0.68
CA GLY A 152 -18.68 -15.97 0.98
C GLY A 152 -18.19 -16.21 2.41
N ALA A 153 -18.42 -17.44 2.88
CA ALA A 153 -18.15 -17.85 4.26
C ALA A 153 -16.76 -18.51 4.42
N THR A 154 -16.45 -19.51 3.61
CA THR A 154 -15.24 -20.34 3.76
C THR A 154 -14.10 -19.84 2.87
N SER A 155 -14.37 -19.70 1.57
CA SER A 155 -13.46 -19.03 0.63
C SER A 155 -14.09 -17.73 0.23
N ALA A 156 -13.46 -16.63 0.57
CA ALA A 156 -14.07 -15.32 0.45
C ALA A 156 -13.45 -14.49 -0.66
N PHE A 157 -14.28 -14.06 -1.58
CA PHE A 157 -13.92 -12.98 -2.49
C PHE A 157 -14.05 -11.64 -1.76
N THR A 158 -13.09 -10.75 -1.96
CA THR A 158 -13.10 -9.41 -1.35
C THR A 158 -12.96 -8.34 -2.42
N ILE A 159 -13.68 -7.25 -2.23
CA ILE A 159 -13.48 -6.00 -2.97
C ILE A 159 -13.24 -4.91 -1.94
N GLU A 160 -12.19 -4.12 -2.11
CA GLU A 160 -11.86 -3.05 -1.18
C GLU A 160 -11.33 -1.80 -1.87
N GLY A 161 -11.62 -0.66 -1.25
CA GLY A 161 -10.97 0.62 -1.51
C GLY A 161 -10.07 0.99 -0.34
N ARG A 162 -8.86 1.50 -0.65
CA ARG A 162 -7.94 2.00 0.38
C ARG A 162 -7.34 3.34 0.00
N TYR A 163 -7.11 4.14 1.01
CA TYR A 163 -6.40 5.39 0.91
C TYR A 163 -5.13 5.33 1.73
N ILE A 164 -4.02 5.73 1.12
CA ILE A 164 -2.70 5.75 1.74
C ILE A 164 -2.25 7.19 1.85
N TYR A 165 -1.98 7.61 3.08
CA TYR A 165 -1.50 8.94 3.42
C TYR A 165 -0.04 8.87 3.85
N GLY A 166 0.88 9.35 3.00
CA GLY A 166 2.32 9.44 3.31
C GLY A 166 2.58 10.40 4.45
N LEU A 167 3.34 9.93 5.43
CA LEU A 167 3.76 10.72 6.60
C LEU A 167 5.18 11.26 6.40
N THR A 168 5.98 10.60 5.57
CA THR A 168 7.35 11.00 5.25
C THR A 168 7.34 12.04 4.15
N ASP A 169 8.11 13.11 4.35
CA ASP A 169 8.27 14.18 3.37
C ASP A 169 9.22 13.74 2.24
N LEU A 170 8.76 13.90 1.01
CA LEU A 170 9.60 13.75 -0.17
C LEU A 170 10.44 15.01 -0.35
N LYS A 171 11.75 14.92 -0.15
CA LYS A 171 12.69 15.98 -0.50
C LYS A 171 12.93 15.97 -2.00
N LEU A 172 12.25 16.84 -2.75
CA LEU A 172 12.57 17.07 -4.16
C LEU A 172 13.68 18.10 -4.25
N SER A 173 14.87 17.69 -4.65
CA SER A 173 16.07 18.53 -4.73
C SER A 173 16.06 19.61 -5.83
N THR A 174 14.97 19.74 -6.57
CA THR A 174 14.88 20.69 -7.70
C THR A 174 14.19 22.00 -7.35
N ILE A 175 13.66 22.15 -6.13
CA ILE A 175 12.89 23.34 -5.72
C ILE A 175 13.53 23.91 -4.47
N THR A 176 13.98 25.15 -4.57
CA THR A 176 14.64 25.95 -3.51
C THR A 176 13.68 26.34 -2.36
N SER A 177 12.42 25.94 -2.41
CA SER A 177 11.43 26.21 -1.39
C SER A 177 11.29 25.03 -0.42
N SER A 178 11.27 25.32 0.87
CA SER A 178 11.10 24.38 2.01
C SER A 178 9.71 23.70 2.07
N GLU A 179 9.09 23.43 0.94
CA GLU A 179 7.76 22.83 0.92
C GLU A 179 7.82 21.30 1.04
N SER A 180 7.05 20.81 1.99
CA SER A 180 6.90 19.39 2.29
C SER A 180 5.89 18.75 1.35
N TYR A 181 6.32 17.81 0.54
CA TYR A 181 5.47 17.06 -0.38
C TYR A 181 5.15 15.68 0.21
N LYS A 182 3.87 15.41 0.44
CA LYS A 182 3.40 14.11 0.93
C LYS A 182 2.79 13.29 -0.19
N THR A 183 3.14 12.02 -0.25
CA THR A 183 2.50 11.09 -1.19
C THR A 183 1.10 10.74 -0.72
N ARG A 184 0.17 10.71 -1.66
CA ARG A 184 -1.19 10.23 -1.45
C ARG A 184 -1.50 9.19 -2.51
N SER A 185 -2.13 8.11 -2.13
CA SER A 185 -2.52 7.07 -3.09
C SER A 185 -3.88 6.52 -2.74
N PHE A 186 -4.66 6.25 -3.77
CA PHE A 186 -5.91 5.51 -3.66
C PHE A 186 -5.76 4.19 -4.43
N MET A 187 -6.28 3.10 -3.88
CA MET A 187 -6.27 1.80 -4.55
C MET A 187 -7.64 1.16 -4.49
N ILE A 188 -7.98 0.44 -5.57
CA ILE A 188 -9.12 -0.46 -5.62
C ILE A 188 -8.56 -1.86 -5.84
N LEU A 189 -8.84 -2.76 -4.92
CA LEU A 189 -8.30 -4.11 -4.92
C LEU A 189 -9.42 -5.14 -4.87
N ALA A 190 -9.25 -6.20 -5.62
CA ALA A 190 -10.01 -7.43 -5.50
C ALA A 190 -9.11 -8.51 -4.91
N GLY A 191 -9.65 -9.40 -4.10
CA GLY A 191 -8.87 -10.44 -3.44
C GLY A 191 -9.63 -11.72 -3.26
N TRP A 192 -8.88 -12.78 -3.02
CA TRP A 192 -9.38 -14.09 -2.67
C TRP A 192 -8.70 -14.55 -1.38
N ALA A 193 -9.51 -14.83 -0.35
CA ALA A 193 -9.04 -15.34 0.93
C ALA A 193 -9.42 -16.83 1.07
N PHE A 194 -8.50 -17.62 1.58
CA PHE A 194 -8.63 -19.07 1.79
C PHE A 194 -8.10 -19.50 3.15
#